data_dc7daa5db7644c15ad8ba3af3f72a2ec
#
_entry.id   dc7daa5db7644c15ad8ba3af3f72a2ec
#
_cell.length_a   1.000
_cell.length_b   1.000
_cell.length_c   1.000
_cell.angle_alpha   90.00
_cell.angle_beta   90.00
_cell.angle_gamma   90.00
#
_symmetry.space_group_name_H-M   'P 1'
#
loop_
_entity.id
_entity.type
_entity.pdbx_description
1 polymer ?
#
loop_
_entity_poly.entity_id
_entity_poly.type
_entity_poly.pdbx_seq_one_letter_code
_entity_poly.pdbx_strand_id
1 'polypeptide(L)'
;KKLYSSSLFGLSVIKIVFKDGLPSSLIRQQVLERIYQTELPDGIKPVLGPDASAIGEIYRYTLESDYYNSMTLKAIEDWQMEKAFKQVDGIIEVNSFGGPIKTYKVILNHEKVRFYNLDVGEIFDAIKASNSTGGGHYISNNDQAYIVRGLGLYSGVESIENTVITTINGIPIRVKDVGVVTIEPAVRIGQVGKNLNNDAIEGIVLMRKGENPTRTIKNLEKKLPEIKAQLPKGVHLVPFYQRSELINNTMHTIAHNVVCGIIFVIIVLFAFILDLRITLIASLVIPLALGFAFMLFRLFNIPANLLSMGAVDFGILVDGAVILMENIFRCLSCYKGKLTQNRKEALIYKAVKEVGSVIIFSTIIILCCFLPIFAFDGVAGKLFHPLAFTMGFSLIGAVLASIFLLPAISAIYMPNKKIIEKDNKVLDKITDFYKKSLDSVFKFPKKFLASVAALFVLALTLFCFTGSEFLPNLDEGNIWLRVTVLPRSTTIAHSVEVARKIREVLLEYPEVKNVISHVGSADDGTDPNLLSNIENMVDLKLAKDWRWKWHKNKQKLISDMSEKLSEIPGITTYFTQYIQDNVE
;
A
#
# COMPACT_ATOMS: atom_id res chain seq x y z
N LYS A 1 6.62 16.52 -15.92
CA LYS A 1 6.76 15.40 -16.89
C LYS A 1 5.51 15.25 -17.77
N LYS A 2 4.32 15.22 -17.18
CA LYS A 2 3.06 15.00 -17.89
C LYS A 2 1.93 15.78 -17.24
N LEU A 3 0.96 16.18 -18.04
CA LEU A 3 -0.26 16.85 -17.62
C LEU A 3 -1.45 16.06 -18.22
N TYR A 4 -2.40 15.69 -17.38
CA TYR A 4 -3.64 15.04 -17.77
C TYR A 4 -4.81 15.89 -17.29
N SER A 5 -5.85 15.97 -18.06
CA SER A 5 -7.12 16.56 -17.64
C SER A 5 -8.27 15.63 -17.98
N SER A 6 -9.23 15.53 -17.09
CA SER A 6 -10.48 14.82 -17.29
C SER A 6 -11.63 15.76 -16.93
N SER A 7 -12.54 15.96 -17.86
CA SER A 7 -13.73 16.78 -17.65
C SER A 7 -14.96 15.90 -17.69
N LEU A 8 -15.67 15.87 -16.58
CA LEU A 8 -16.94 15.18 -16.38
C LEU A 8 -18.04 16.22 -16.16
N PHE A 9 -19.30 15.79 -16.15
CA PHE A 9 -20.40 16.67 -15.82
C PHE A 9 -20.25 17.21 -14.38
N GLY A 10 -20.12 18.52 -14.24
CA GLY A 10 -19.93 19.19 -12.95
C GLY A 10 -18.54 19.06 -12.30
N LEU A 11 -17.58 18.40 -12.93
CA LEU A 11 -16.27 18.16 -12.36
C LEU A 11 -15.16 18.25 -13.42
N SER A 12 -14.10 19.03 -13.14
CA SER A 12 -12.87 19.05 -13.94
C SER A 12 -11.68 18.71 -13.06
N VAL A 13 -10.95 17.66 -13.42
CA VAL A 13 -9.78 17.19 -12.68
C VAL A 13 -8.54 17.35 -13.53
N ILE A 14 -7.51 17.97 -12.97
CA ILE A 14 -6.21 18.15 -13.60
C ILE A 14 -5.15 17.42 -12.80
N LYS A 15 -4.50 16.43 -13.41
CA LYS A 15 -3.42 15.64 -12.81
C LYS A 15 -2.07 16.06 -13.39
N ILE A 16 -1.19 16.60 -12.56
CA ILE A 16 0.12 17.06 -12.93
C ILE A 16 1.19 16.12 -12.37
N VAL A 17 1.99 15.53 -13.26
CA VAL A 17 3.11 14.65 -12.87
C VAL A 17 4.41 15.43 -13.00
N PHE A 18 5.06 15.68 -11.87
CA PHE A 18 6.35 16.38 -11.79
C PHE A 18 7.54 15.44 -11.95
N LYS A 19 8.74 16.01 -12.05
CA LYS A 19 10.00 15.25 -11.99
C LYS A 19 10.22 14.75 -10.57
N ASP A 20 10.87 13.60 -10.44
CA ASP A 20 11.22 13.04 -9.13
C ASP A 20 12.26 13.92 -8.42
N GLY A 21 12.32 13.84 -7.08
CA GLY A 21 13.28 14.55 -6.25
C GLY A 21 12.91 15.99 -5.87
N LEU A 22 11.77 16.51 -6.35
CA LEU A 22 11.30 17.84 -5.95
C LEU A 22 10.51 17.79 -4.64
N PRO A 23 10.69 18.76 -3.71
CA PRO A 23 9.90 18.85 -2.48
C PRO A 23 8.42 19.06 -2.79
N SER A 24 7.54 18.23 -2.20
CA SER A 24 6.09 18.31 -2.42
C SER A 24 5.52 19.68 -2.03
N SER A 25 5.97 20.25 -0.91
CA SER A 25 5.52 21.56 -0.42
C SER A 25 5.80 22.69 -1.42
N LEU A 26 7.00 22.73 -2.03
CA LEU A 26 7.36 23.71 -3.02
C LEU A 26 6.51 23.60 -4.29
N ILE A 27 6.30 22.35 -4.76
CA ILE A 27 5.47 22.07 -5.93
C ILE A 27 4.03 22.57 -5.68
N ARG A 28 3.47 22.22 -4.54
CA ARG A 28 2.09 22.59 -4.16
C ARG A 28 1.94 24.12 -4.10
N GLN A 29 2.90 24.80 -3.50
CA GLN A 29 2.91 26.26 -3.45
C GLN A 29 2.92 26.87 -4.85
N GLN A 30 3.81 26.41 -5.74
CA GLN A 30 3.88 26.91 -7.12
C GLN A 30 2.58 26.66 -7.90
N VAL A 31 1.95 25.48 -7.71
CA VAL A 31 0.65 25.19 -8.34
C VAL A 31 -0.42 26.15 -7.82
N LEU A 32 -0.49 26.37 -6.50
CA LEU A 32 -1.44 27.31 -5.91
C LEU A 32 -1.24 28.73 -6.44
N GLU A 33 -0.01 29.21 -6.52
CA GLU A 33 0.30 30.54 -7.08
C GLU A 33 -0.21 30.70 -8.52
N ARG A 34 -0.08 29.64 -9.35
CA ARG A 34 -0.60 29.66 -10.73
C ARG A 34 -2.12 29.58 -10.78
N ILE A 35 -2.74 28.79 -9.91
CA ILE A 35 -4.19 28.71 -9.80
C ILE A 35 -4.80 30.07 -9.44
N TYR A 36 -4.21 30.79 -8.48
CA TYR A 36 -4.69 32.14 -8.10
C TYR A 36 -4.53 33.19 -9.19
N GLN A 37 -3.62 32.98 -10.14
CA GLN A 37 -3.42 33.86 -11.29
C GLN A 37 -4.36 33.54 -12.47
N THR A 38 -5.09 32.43 -12.41
CA THR A 38 -5.97 31.98 -13.49
C THR A 38 -7.38 32.53 -13.28
N GLU A 39 -7.88 33.23 -14.28
CA GLU A 39 -9.29 33.66 -14.29
C GLU A 39 -10.19 32.47 -14.56
N LEU A 40 -11.07 32.19 -13.64
CA LEU A 40 -12.07 31.13 -13.72
C LEU A 40 -13.48 31.75 -13.78
N PRO A 41 -14.46 31.03 -14.34
CA PRO A 41 -15.83 31.47 -14.29
C PRO A 41 -16.32 31.73 -12.86
N ASP A 42 -17.24 32.68 -12.70
CA ASP A 42 -17.79 33.07 -11.41
C ASP A 42 -18.34 31.87 -10.63
N GLY A 43 -18.00 31.81 -9.36
CA GLY A 43 -18.45 30.75 -8.43
C GLY A 43 -17.60 29.49 -8.43
N ILE A 44 -16.62 29.33 -9.34
CA ILE A 44 -15.73 28.17 -9.37
C ILE A 44 -14.49 28.43 -8.51
N LYS A 45 -14.29 27.61 -7.49
CA LYS A 45 -13.09 27.62 -6.66
C LYS A 45 -12.31 26.32 -6.88
N PRO A 46 -11.09 26.39 -7.43
CA PRO A 46 -10.27 25.21 -7.60
C PRO A 46 -9.75 24.72 -6.25
N VAL A 47 -9.81 23.42 -6.03
CA VAL A 47 -9.32 22.76 -4.82
C VAL A 47 -8.10 21.92 -5.16
N LEU A 48 -7.04 22.06 -4.38
CA LEU A 48 -5.85 21.23 -4.53
C LEU A 48 -6.04 19.94 -3.73
N GLY A 49 -5.94 18.80 -4.40
CA GLY A 49 -6.04 17.49 -3.76
C GLY A 49 -5.08 17.31 -2.57
N PRO A 50 -5.31 16.38 -1.66
CA PRO A 50 -4.50 16.17 -0.47
C PRO A 50 -3.05 15.78 -0.80
N ASP A 51 -2.09 16.08 0.10
CA ASP A 51 -0.69 15.65 -0.04
C ASP A 51 -0.54 14.19 0.42
N ALA A 52 -1.22 13.32 -0.29
CA ALA A 52 -1.17 11.87 -0.12
C ALA A 52 -0.50 11.21 -1.33
N SER A 53 -0.09 9.98 -1.19
CA SER A 53 0.34 9.14 -2.33
C SER A 53 -0.79 8.19 -2.72
N ALA A 54 -0.79 7.69 -3.96
CA ALA A 54 -1.76 6.69 -4.42
C ALA A 54 -1.81 5.43 -3.53
N ILE A 55 -0.68 5.12 -2.88
CA ILE A 55 -0.57 4.03 -1.89
C ILE A 55 -0.67 4.53 -0.44
N GLY A 56 -1.19 5.74 -0.22
CA GLY A 56 -1.30 6.37 1.10
C GLY A 56 -2.48 5.91 1.92
N GLU A 57 -3.38 5.14 1.37
CA GLU A 57 -4.52 4.61 2.09
C GLU A 57 -4.09 3.54 3.09
N ILE A 58 -4.41 3.78 4.35
CA ILE A 58 -3.95 2.91 5.45
C ILE A 58 -5.08 2.20 6.19
N TYR A 59 -6.30 2.74 6.08
CA TYR A 59 -7.46 2.22 6.79
C TYR A 59 -8.74 2.57 6.06
N ARG A 60 -9.63 1.60 5.88
CA ARG A 60 -10.97 1.82 5.33
C ARG A 60 -12.01 1.18 6.23
N TYR A 61 -13.11 1.87 6.41
CA TYR A 61 -14.20 1.43 7.28
C TYR A 61 -15.55 1.85 6.70
N THR A 62 -16.60 1.18 7.17
CA THR A 62 -17.99 1.60 6.95
C THR A 62 -18.61 2.01 8.28
N LEU A 63 -19.52 2.98 8.22
CA LEU A 63 -20.44 3.27 9.32
C LEU A 63 -21.73 2.48 9.13
N GLU A 64 -22.13 1.77 10.15
CA GLU A 64 -23.32 0.90 10.16
C GLU A 64 -24.19 1.22 11.37
N SER A 65 -25.51 1.20 11.18
CA SER A 65 -26.47 1.39 12.27
C SER A 65 -27.83 0.80 11.89
N ASP A 66 -28.50 0.23 12.88
CA ASP A 66 -29.88 -0.22 12.76
C ASP A 66 -30.90 0.90 13.07
N TYR A 67 -30.42 2.03 13.62
CA TYR A 67 -31.29 3.12 14.10
C TYR A 67 -31.24 4.37 13.22
N TYR A 68 -30.10 4.65 12.58
CA TYR A 68 -29.89 5.84 11.78
C TYR A 68 -29.91 5.52 10.30
N ASN A 69 -30.57 6.39 9.53
CA ASN A 69 -30.58 6.27 8.07
C ASN A 69 -29.23 6.69 7.47
N SER A 70 -29.00 6.34 6.21
CA SER A 70 -27.74 6.61 5.49
C SER A 70 -27.41 8.10 5.41
N MET A 71 -28.41 9.00 5.33
CA MET A 71 -28.20 10.45 5.32
C MET A 71 -27.64 10.96 6.65
N THR A 72 -28.10 10.42 7.78
CA THR A 72 -27.58 10.76 9.11
C THR A 72 -26.18 10.19 9.30
N LEU A 73 -25.95 8.95 8.87
CA LEU A 73 -24.61 8.34 8.94
C LEU A 73 -23.61 9.10 8.08
N LYS A 74 -24.01 9.59 6.88
CA LYS A 74 -23.16 10.44 6.04
C LYS A 74 -22.80 11.75 6.77
N ALA A 75 -23.76 12.38 7.44
CA ALA A 75 -23.48 13.59 8.22
C ALA A 75 -22.54 13.31 9.41
N ILE A 76 -22.66 12.16 10.07
CA ILE A 76 -21.71 11.74 11.14
C ILE A 76 -20.31 11.54 10.56
N GLU A 77 -20.20 10.91 9.40
CA GLU A 77 -18.92 10.71 8.72
C GLU A 77 -18.25 12.05 8.41
N ASP A 78 -18.92 12.91 7.65
CA ASP A 78 -18.36 14.17 7.14
C ASP A 78 -18.04 15.19 8.26
N TRP A 79 -18.83 15.23 9.32
CA TRP A 79 -18.70 16.27 10.34
C TRP A 79 -18.05 15.83 11.65
N GLN A 80 -18.04 14.54 11.96
CA GLN A 80 -17.48 14.01 13.19
C GLN A 80 -16.27 13.11 12.93
N MET A 81 -16.44 12.05 12.12
CA MET A 81 -15.41 11.04 11.95
C MET A 81 -14.22 11.57 11.15
N GLU A 82 -14.46 12.24 10.03
CA GLU A 82 -13.39 12.88 9.27
C GLU A 82 -12.50 13.77 10.15
N LYS A 83 -13.11 14.61 10.98
CA LYS A 83 -12.38 15.51 11.90
C LYS A 83 -11.64 14.75 13.00
N ALA A 84 -12.23 13.70 13.53
CA ALA A 84 -11.61 12.89 14.57
C ALA A 84 -10.37 12.13 14.05
N PHE A 85 -10.46 11.56 12.85
CA PHE A 85 -9.32 10.89 12.23
C PHE A 85 -8.20 11.87 11.82
N LYS A 86 -8.54 13.06 11.32
CA LYS A 86 -7.55 14.11 10.97
C LYS A 86 -6.72 14.60 12.16
N GLN A 87 -7.17 14.38 13.40
CA GLN A 87 -6.40 14.69 14.62
C GLN A 87 -5.31 13.66 14.93
N VAL A 88 -5.27 12.54 14.20
CA VAL A 88 -4.22 11.52 14.38
C VAL A 88 -2.96 11.95 13.63
N ASP A 89 -1.83 11.98 14.36
CA ASP A 89 -0.54 12.36 13.76
C ASP A 89 -0.14 11.41 12.64
N GLY A 90 0.16 11.99 11.47
CA GLY A 90 0.50 11.30 10.22
C GLY A 90 -0.67 11.10 9.26
N ILE A 91 -1.92 11.35 9.66
CA ILE A 91 -3.08 11.38 8.77
C ILE A 91 -3.20 12.78 8.14
N ILE A 92 -3.47 12.84 6.84
CA ILE A 92 -3.63 14.09 6.11
C ILE A 92 -5.08 14.36 5.75
N GLU A 93 -5.82 13.32 5.35
CA GLU A 93 -7.18 13.44 4.85
C GLU A 93 -7.98 12.18 5.18
N VAL A 94 -9.29 12.32 5.21
CA VAL A 94 -10.23 11.21 5.20
C VAL A 94 -11.23 11.49 4.10
N ASN A 95 -11.27 10.64 3.10
CA ASN A 95 -12.23 10.75 2.02
C ASN A 95 -13.50 9.98 2.40
N SER A 96 -14.64 10.61 2.22
CA SER A 96 -15.93 10.00 2.47
C SER A 96 -16.58 9.61 1.14
N PHE A 97 -17.00 8.35 0.99
CA PHE A 97 -17.69 7.88 -0.20
C PHE A 97 -19.01 7.20 0.17
N GLY A 98 -20.05 7.45 -0.66
CA GLY A 98 -21.38 6.91 -0.46
C GLY A 98 -22.21 7.65 0.58
N GLY A 99 -23.47 7.25 0.68
CA GLY A 99 -24.48 7.94 1.47
C GLY A 99 -25.01 9.23 0.82
N PRO A 100 -26.24 9.61 1.09
CA PRO A 100 -26.84 10.83 0.56
C PRO A 100 -26.45 12.06 1.38
N ILE A 101 -25.98 13.11 0.72
CA ILE A 101 -25.77 14.41 1.36
C ILE A 101 -27.11 15.04 1.67
N LYS A 102 -27.30 15.46 2.92
CA LYS A 102 -28.49 16.14 3.39
C LYS A 102 -28.62 17.54 2.78
N THR A 103 -29.72 17.82 2.09
CA THR A 103 -30.05 19.16 1.56
C THR A 103 -31.39 19.63 2.04
N TYR A 104 -31.56 20.96 2.16
CA TYR A 104 -32.84 21.62 2.32
C TYR A 104 -33.33 22.04 0.93
N LYS A 105 -34.37 21.41 0.46
CA LYS A 105 -34.90 21.62 -0.90
C LYS A 105 -36.17 22.44 -0.83
N VAL A 106 -36.20 23.54 -1.58
CA VAL A 106 -37.38 24.39 -1.74
C VAL A 106 -38.09 23.97 -3.02
N ILE A 107 -39.24 23.35 -2.89
CA ILE A 107 -40.06 22.90 -4.01
C ILE A 107 -41.14 23.98 -4.27
N LEU A 108 -40.96 24.70 -5.38
CA LEU A 108 -41.86 25.82 -5.74
C LEU A 108 -43.15 25.32 -6.37
N ASN A 109 -44.25 25.95 -6.02
CA ASN A 109 -45.54 25.78 -6.71
C ASN A 109 -45.68 26.83 -7.82
N HIS A 110 -45.64 26.40 -9.07
CA HIS A 110 -45.65 27.29 -10.23
C HIS A 110 -46.90 28.18 -10.32
N GLU A 111 -48.05 27.69 -9.87
CA GLU A 111 -49.27 28.47 -9.88
C GLU A 111 -49.21 29.63 -8.87
N LYS A 112 -48.69 29.35 -7.67
CA LYS A 112 -48.51 30.36 -6.64
C LYS A 112 -47.44 31.38 -6.99
N VAL A 113 -46.31 30.93 -7.58
CA VAL A 113 -45.25 31.82 -8.07
C VAL A 113 -45.81 32.80 -9.12
N ARG A 114 -46.62 32.30 -10.06
CA ARG A 114 -47.31 33.12 -11.05
C ARG A 114 -48.34 34.05 -10.41
N PHE A 115 -49.12 33.57 -9.46
CA PHE A 115 -50.14 34.36 -8.78
C PHE A 115 -49.56 35.60 -8.10
N TYR A 116 -48.38 35.43 -7.46
CA TYR A 116 -47.67 36.54 -6.83
C TYR A 116 -46.78 37.33 -7.80
N ASN A 117 -46.74 36.97 -9.08
CA ASN A 117 -45.89 37.57 -10.12
C ASN A 117 -44.41 37.63 -9.72
N LEU A 118 -43.90 36.53 -9.18
CA LEU A 118 -42.49 36.39 -8.73
C LEU A 118 -41.67 35.67 -9.78
N ASP A 119 -40.36 36.05 -9.87
CA ASP A 119 -39.39 35.28 -10.62
C ASP A 119 -38.65 34.28 -9.69
N VAL A 120 -38.24 33.15 -10.27
CA VAL A 120 -37.48 32.12 -9.53
C VAL A 120 -36.15 32.69 -9.03
N GLY A 121 -35.52 33.60 -9.81
CA GLY A 121 -34.29 34.29 -9.42
C GLY A 121 -34.47 35.14 -8.17
N GLU A 122 -35.58 35.88 -8.06
CA GLU A 122 -35.89 36.70 -6.87
C GLU A 122 -36.04 35.83 -5.62
N ILE A 123 -36.67 34.65 -5.75
CA ILE A 123 -36.82 33.71 -4.63
C ILE A 123 -35.44 33.17 -4.21
N PHE A 124 -34.60 32.81 -5.17
CA PHE A 124 -33.25 32.32 -4.91
C PHE A 124 -32.41 33.39 -4.20
N ASP A 125 -32.43 34.63 -4.71
CA ASP A 125 -31.63 35.71 -4.15
C ASP A 125 -32.12 36.10 -2.73
N ALA A 126 -33.43 36.09 -2.49
CA ALA A 126 -33.97 36.31 -1.14
C ALA A 126 -33.51 35.25 -0.13
N ILE A 127 -33.55 33.97 -0.51
CA ILE A 127 -33.09 32.86 0.33
C ILE A 127 -31.57 32.99 0.60
N LYS A 128 -30.78 33.31 -0.43
CA LYS A 128 -29.33 33.50 -0.33
C LYS A 128 -28.98 34.69 0.56
N ALA A 129 -29.66 35.82 0.41
CA ALA A 129 -29.40 37.02 1.19
C ALA A 129 -29.79 36.85 2.67
N SER A 130 -30.85 36.09 2.95
CA SER A 130 -31.30 35.83 4.33
C SER A 130 -30.43 34.84 5.11
N ASN A 131 -29.59 34.05 4.41
CA ASN A 131 -28.68 33.11 5.05
C ASN A 131 -27.29 33.74 5.29
N SER A 132 -27.23 34.78 6.11
CA SER A 132 -25.98 35.52 6.36
C SER A 132 -25.84 35.89 7.83
N THR A 133 -24.58 36.04 8.26
CA THR A 133 -24.28 36.62 9.58
C THR A 133 -23.78 38.05 9.43
N GLY A 134 -24.44 38.98 10.13
CA GLY A 134 -23.95 40.37 10.25
C GLY A 134 -23.12 40.55 11.49
N GLY A 135 -21.87 40.99 11.36
CA GLY A 135 -21.08 41.50 12.49
C GLY A 135 -21.50 42.94 12.73
N GLY A 136 -22.02 43.27 13.95
CA GLY A 136 -22.29 44.62 14.38
C GLY A 136 -21.12 45.18 15.19
N HIS A 137 -21.08 46.52 15.36
CA HIS A 137 -20.24 47.19 16.34
C HIS A 137 -20.63 46.80 17.74
N TYR A 138 -19.79 47.14 18.72
CA TYR A 138 -20.20 47.09 20.11
C TYR A 138 -21.00 48.33 20.52
N ILE A 139 -21.93 48.16 21.42
CA ILE A 139 -22.64 49.26 22.10
C ILE A 139 -21.97 49.45 23.47
N SER A 140 -21.52 50.66 23.73
CA SER A 140 -20.96 51.00 25.03
C SER A 140 -22.05 51.45 25.99
N ASN A 141 -22.17 50.83 27.17
CA ASN A 141 -23.10 51.24 28.22
C ASN A 141 -22.39 51.09 29.56
N ASN A 142 -22.16 52.25 30.26
CA ASN A 142 -21.52 52.31 31.58
C ASN A 142 -20.24 51.45 31.69
N ASP A 143 -19.21 51.73 30.92
CA ASP A 143 -17.92 51.03 30.87
C ASP A 143 -17.97 49.56 30.44
N GLN A 144 -19.12 49.06 30.00
CA GLN A 144 -19.28 47.73 29.43
C GLN A 144 -19.51 47.80 27.93
N ALA A 145 -18.82 46.91 27.21
CA ALA A 145 -18.99 46.77 25.75
C ALA A 145 -19.94 45.58 25.46
N TYR A 146 -21.07 45.86 24.83
CA TYR A 146 -22.01 44.84 24.35
C TYR A 146 -21.80 44.59 22.88
N ILE A 147 -21.37 43.39 22.52
CA ILE A 147 -21.14 42.99 21.12
C ILE A 147 -22.50 42.70 20.46
N VAL A 148 -22.79 43.42 19.41
CA VAL A 148 -23.99 43.18 18.59
C VAL A 148 -23.68 42.16 17.51
N ARG A 149 -24.45 41.08 17.47
CA ARG A 149 -24.30 40.01 16.47
C ARG A 149 -25.66 39.76 15.79
N GLY A 150 -25.69 39.91 14.48
CA GLY A 150 -26.83 39.49 13.67
C GLY A 150 -26.83 37.98 13.47
N LEU A 151 -27.84 37.28 13.96
CA LEU A 151 -28.03 35.83 13.77
C LEU A 151 -28.98 35.60 12.62
N GLY A 152 -28.44 35.49 11.39
CA GLY A 152 -29.25 35.30 10.17
C GLY A 152 -29.06 33.95 9.50
N LEU A 153 -28.23 33.03 10.08
CA LEU A 153 -28.08 31.69 9.51
C LEU A 153 -29.32 30.84 9.76
N TYR A 154 -29.72 30.08 8.76
CA TYR A 154 -30.83 29.16 8.88
C TYR A 154 -30.51 28.05 9.92
N SER A 155 -31.47 27.79 10.78
CA SER A 155 -31.41 26.75 11.82
C SER A 155 -32.15 25.47 11.44
N GLY A 156 -32.98 25.51 10.38
CA GLY A 156 -33.78 24.36 9.92
C GLY A 156 -34.85 24.76 8.91
N VAL A 157 -35.75 23.84 8.64
CA VAL A 157 -36.84 23.99 7.66
C VAL A 157 -37.66 25.25 7.95
N GLU A 158 -38.12 25.43 9.20
CA GLU A 158 -38.97 26.53 9.59
C GLU A 158 -38.36 27.92 9.34
N SER A 159 -37.04 28.05 9.56
CA SER A 159 -36.33 29.31 9.29
C SER A 159 -36.28 29.64 7.81
N ILE A 160 -36.18 28.65 6.93
CA ILE A 160 -36.21 28.81 5.48
C ILE A 160 -37.64 29.14 5.02
N GLU A 161 -38.64 28.44 5.53
CA GLU A 161 -40.07 28.67 5.22
C GLU A 161 -40.54 30.09 5.55
N ASN A 162 -40.00 30.65 6.64
CA ASN A 162 -40.36 32.00 7.09
C ASN A 162 -39.53 33.12 6.43
N THR A 163 -38.64 32.80 5.49
CA THR A 163 -37.87 33.80 4.74
C THR A 163 -38.83 34.66 3.90
N VAL A 164 -38.74 35.98 4.03
CA VAL A 164 -39.52 36.94 3.26
C VAL A 164 -38.86 37.12 1.89
N ILE A 165 -39.62 36.84 0.82
CA ILE A 165 -39.19 37.02 -0.58
C ILE A 165 -39.39 38.48 -0.99
N THR A 166 -40.61 38.98 -0.81
CA THR A 166 -40.99 40.35 -1.15
C THR A 166 -42.16 40.78 -0.28
N THR A 167 -42.56 42.06 -0.41
CA THR A 167 -43.73 42.61 0.28
C THR A 167 -44.70 43.21 -0.77
N ILE A 168 -45.91 42.69 -0.82
CA ILE A 168 -46.96 43.15 -1.73
C ILE A 168 -48.05 43.81 -0.89
N ASN A 169 -48.36 45.09 -1.16
CA ASN A 169 -49.35 45.89 -0.41
C ASN A 169 -49.15 45.84 1.14
N GLY A 170 -47.91 45.82 1.60
CA GLY A 170 -47.61 45.74 3.03
C GLY A 170 -47.67 44.33 3.63
N ILE A 171 -48.01 43.31 2.86
CA ILE A 171 -48.09 41.91 3.30
C ILE A 171 -46.81 41.20 2.85
N PRO A 172 -46.00 40.62 3.77
CA PRO A 172 -44.79 39.87 3.40
C PRO A 172 -45.19 38.53 2.79
N ILE A 173 -44.68 38.26 1.59
CA ILE A 173 -44.77 36.96 0.92
C ILE A 173 -43.55 36.14 1.31
N ARG A 174 -43.78 34.98 1.87
CA ARG A 174 -42.72 34.09 2.39
C ARG A 174 -42.54 32.87 1.52
N VAL A 175 -41.42 32.15 1.70
CA VAL A 175 -41.13 30.90 0.97
C VAL A 175 -42.27 29.89 1.13
N LYS A 176 -42.87 29.73 2.31
CA LYS A 176 -43.99 28.82 2.57
C LYS A 176 -45.27 29.19 1.77
N ASP A 177 -45.42 30.45 1.36
CA ASP A 177 -46.57 30.89 0.60
C ASP A 177 -46.49 30.45 -0.88
N VAL A 178 -45.25 30.25 -1.39
CA VAL A 178 -44.97 29.90 -2.79
C VAL A 178 -44.41 28.49 -2.98
N GLY A 179 -44.06 27.78 -1.91
CA GLY A 179 -43.50 26.44 -2.00
C GLY A 179 -43.56 25.69 -0.68
N VAL A 180 -42.87 24.55 -0.67
CA VAL A 180 -42.67 23.68 0.51
C VAL A 180 -41.17 23.42 0.68
N VAL A 181 -40.70 23.46 1.92
CA VAL A 181 -39.32 23.16 2.24
C VAL A 181 -39.23 21.74 2.80
N THR A 182 -38.45 20.91 2.16
CA THR A 182 -38.25 19.50 2.56
C THR A 182 -36.76 19.20 2.80
N ILE A 183 -36.50 18.18 3.60
CA ILE A 183 -35.16 17.63 3.72
C ILE A 183 -35.09 16.44 2.77
N GLU A 184 -34.27 16.56 1.73
CA GLU A 184 -34.10 15.52 0.71
C GLU A 184 -32.60 15.30 0.42
N PRO A 185 -32.22 14.12 -0.14
CA PRO A 185 -30.88 13.90 -0.61
C PRO A 185 -30.50 14.82 -1.78
N ALA A 186 -29.22 15.24 -1.80
CA ALA A 186 -28.65 15.85 -3.01
C ALA A 186 -28.64 14.83 -4.16
N VAL A 187 -28.52 15.34 -5.39
CA VAL A 187 -28.36 14.47 -6.56
C VAL A 187 -27.03 13.70 -6.42
N ARG A 188 -27.12 12.38 -6.43
CA ARG A 188 -25.94 11.52 -6.27
C ARG A 188 -25.19 11.37 -7.59
N ILE A 189 -23.87 11.45 -7.52
CA ILE A 189 -22.94 11.14 -8.61
C ILE A 189 -22.15 9.85 -8.34
N GLY A 190 -22.30 9.29 -7.14
CA GLY A 190 -21.72 8.01 -6.76
C GLY A 190 -22.47 7.35 -5.60
N GLN A 191 -22.20 6.06 -5.42
CA GLN A 191 -22.81 5.25 -4.37
C GLN A 191 -21.90 4.09 -3.96
N VAL A 192 -21.88 3.76 -2.67
CA VAL A 192 -21.16 2.60 -2.13
C VAL A 192 -22.14 1.52 -1.73
N GLY A 193 -21.84 0.28 -2.11
CA GLY A 193 -22.54 -0.88 -1.60
C GLY A 193 -21.61 -1.82 -0.85
N LYS A 194 -22.07 -2.42 0.24
CA LYS A 194 -21.33 -3.43 1.00
C LYS A 194 -22.16 -4.68 1.16
N ASN A 195 -21.66 -5.80 0.68
CA ASN A 195 -22.35 -7.08 0.68
C ASN A 195 -23.76 -6.95 0.06
N LEU A 196 -24.82 -7.18 0.83
CA LEU A 196 -26.21 -7.02 0.38
C LEU A 196 -26.75 -5.59 0.56
N ASN A 197 -26.07 -4.73 1.30
CA ASN A 197 -26.47 -3.33 1.46
C ASN A 197 -26.02 -2.51 0.26
N ASN A 198 -26.97 -1.83 -0.40
CA ASN A 198 -26.71 -0.99 -1.57
C ASN A 198 -26.31 0.45 -1.22
N ASP A 199 -26.47 0.87 0.04
CA ASP A 199 -26.27 2.27 0.46
C ASP A 199 -25.42 2.33 1.73
N ALA A 200 -24.14 1.98 1.59
CA ALA A 200 -23.16 2.04 2.66
C ALA A 200 -22.45 3.42 2.64
N ILE A 201 -21.93 3.79 3.80
CA ILE A 201 -21.07 4.97 3.97
C ILE A 201 -19.68 4.47 4.31
N GLU A 202 -18.71 4.89 3.53
CA GLU A 202 -17.30 4.52 3.67
C GLU A 202 -16.46 5.71 4.03
N GLY A 203 -15.51 5.51 4.96
CA GLY A 203 -14.42 6.41 5.25
C GLY A 203 -13.08 5.81 4.83
N ILE A 204 -12.29 6.57 4.07
CA ILE A 204 -10.99 6.20 3.54
C ILE A 204 -9.92 7.09 4.16
N VAL A 205 -9.08 6.54 5.02
CA VAL A 205 -8.07 7.29 5.78
C VAL A 205 -6.76 7.34 5.02
N LEU A 206 -6.30 8.55 4.69
CA LEU A 206 -5.09 8.82 3.92
C LEU A 206 -3.94 9.28 4.81
N MET A 207 -2.80 8.62 4.65
CA MET A 207 -1.54 9.00 5.30
C MET A 207 -0.85 10.11 4.51
N ARG A 208 -0.22 11.05 5.23
CA ARG A 208 0.60 12.10 4.63
C ARG A 208 1.78 11.49 3.88
N LYS A 209 2.08 12.05 2.70
CA LYS A 209 3.22 11.66 1.89
C LYS A 209 4.53 11.81 2.66
N GLY A 210 5.36 10.74 2.64
CA GLY A 210 6.65 10.72 3.33
C GLY A 210 6.62 10.30 4.80
N GLU A 211 5.44 10.12 5.40
CA GLU A 211 5.32 9.55 6.74
C GLU A 211 5.62 8.04 6.76
N ASN A 212 5.97 7.55 7.94
CA ASN A 212 6.21 6.12 8.13
C ASN A 212 4.88 5.38 8.37
N PRO A 213 4.46 4.45 7.48
CA PRO A 213 3.18 3.76 7.61
C PRO A 213 3.00 3.05 8.95
N THR A 214 4.02 2.36 9.44
CA THR A 214 3.96 1.61 10.70
C THR A 214 3.74 2.54 11.90
N ARG A 215 4.37 3.72 11.89
CA ARG A 215 4.19 4.72 12.95
C ARG A 215 2.78 5.31 12.91
N THR A 216 2.33 5.72 11.73
CA THR A 216 0.99 6.32 11.55
C THR A 216 -0.11 5.34 11.92
N ILE A 217 0.00 4.07 11.51
CA ILE A 217 -0.96 3.02 11.87
C ILE A 217 -0.99 2.81 13.40
N LYS A 218 0.18 2.75 14.07
CA LYS A 218 0.22 2.64 15.53
C LYS A 218 -0.42 3.84 16.23
N ASN A 219 -0.25 5.05 15.69
CA ASN A 219 -0.90 6.25 16.22
C ASN A 219 -2.42 6.16 16.05
N LEU A 220 -2.87 5.68 14.88
CA LEU A 220 -4.29 5.42 14.60
C LEU A 220 -4.87 4.38 15.57
N GLU A 221 -4.23 3.23 15.71
CA GLU A 221 -4.69 2.15 16.60
C GLU A 221 -4.84 2.61 18.05
N LYS A 222 -3.93 3.47 18.53
CA LYS A 222 -4.03 4.08 19.88
C LYS A 222 -5.21 5.02 20.02
N LYS A 223 -5.52 5.80 18.99
CA LYS A 223 -6.61 6.78 18.99
C LYS A 223 -7.97 6.18 18.64
N LEU A 224 -8.01 5.03 17.99
CA LEU A 224 -9.23 4.40 17.50
C LEU A 224 -10.29 4.16 18.60
N PRO A 225 -9.94 3.75 19.84
CA PRO A 225 -10.93 3.64 20.91
C PRO A 225 -11.58 4.98 21.29
N GLU A 226 -10.80 6.09 21.31
CA GLU A 226 -11.30 7.44 21.56
C GLU A 226 -12.22 7.93 20.43
N ILE A 227 -11.84 7.64 19.18
CA ILE A 227 -12.65 7.96 17.99
C ILE A 227 -13.98 7.20 18.04
N LYS A 228 -13.94 5.89 18.31
CA LYS A 228 -15.16 5.07 18.46
C LYS A 228 -16.06 5.54 19.61
N ALA A 229 -15.49 6.05 20.69
CA ALA A 229 -16.27 6.56 21.82
C ALA A 229 -17.04 7.86 21.49
N GLN A 230 -16.64 8.60 20.46
CA GLN A 230 -17.34 9.81 20.00
C GLN A 230 -18.58 9.48 19.15
N LEU A 231 -18.73 8.24 18.67
CA LEU A 231 -19.88 7.83 17.89
C LEU A 231 -21.16 7.84 18.73
N PRO A 232 -22.28 8.29 18.14
CA PRO A 232 -23.60 8.15 18.78
C PRO A 232 -23.91 6.69 19.09
N LYS A 233 -24.71 6.46 20.14
CA LYS A 233 -25.15 5.11 20.51
C LYS A 233 -25.87 4.44 19.34
N GLY A 234 -25.47 3.20 19.03
CA GLY A 234 -26.04 2.42 17.92
C GLY A 234 -25.40 2.69 16.55
N VAL A 235 -24.33 3.49 16.48
CA VAL A 235 -23.49 3.61 15.28
C VAL A 235 -22.21 2.79 15.49
N HIS A 236 -21.88 1.94 14.54
CA HIS A 236 -20.73 1.06 14.57
C HIS A 236 -19.77 1.38 13.45
N LEU A 237 -18.49 1.52 13.78
CA LEU A 237 -17.39 1.65 12.84
C LEU A 237 -16.82 0.26 12.57
N VAL A 238 -17.04 -0.24 11.33
CA VAL A 238 -16.66 -1.59 10.90
C VAL A 238 -15.52 -1.50 9.89
N PRO A 239 -14.28 -1.83 10.28
CA PRO A 239 -13.16 -1.84 9.35
C PRO A 239 -13.27 -3.03 8.39
N PHE A 240 -12.83 -2.83 7.15
CA PHE A 240 -12.72 -3.90 6.15
C PHE A 240 -11.38 -3.91 5.43
N TYR A 241 -10.60 -2.82 5.49
CA TYR A 241 -9.22 -2.77 5.03
C TYR A 241 -8.33 -2.14 6.08
N GLN A 242 -7.27 -2.85 6.46
CA GLN A 242 -6.27 -2.39 7.41
C GLN A 242 -4.88 -2.75 6.88
N ARG A 243 -4.11 -1.73 6.54
CA ARG A 243 -2.75 -1.94 6.03
C ARG A 243 -1.81 -2.57 7.07
N SER A 244 -2.15 -2.46 8.36
CA SER A 244 -1.42 -3.15 9.44
C SER A 244 -1.40 -4.66 9.25
N GLU A 245 -2.50 -5.27 8.80
CA GLU A 245 -2.56 -6.71 8.55
C GLU A 245 -1.58 -7.14 7.46
N LEU A 246 -1.54 -6.39 6.34
CA LEU A 246 -0.58 -6.63 5.27
C LEU A 246 0.87 -6.49 5.75
N ILE A 247 1.18 -5.42 6.49
CA ILE A 247 2.53 -5.18 7.03
C ILE A 247 2.92 -6.29 8.01
N ASN A 248 2.04 -6.67 8.93
CA ASN A 248 2.31 -7.70 9.94
C ASN A 248 2.52 -9.08 9.30
N ASN A 249 1.64 -9.47 8.36
CA ASN A 249 1.76 -10.74 7.63
C ASN A 249 3.08 -10.80 6.86
N THR A 250 3.46 -9.71 6.23
CA THR A 250 4.71 -9.57 5.51
C THR A 250 5.92 -9.66 6.44
N MET A 251 5.93 -8.92 7.55
CA MET A 251 7.02 -8.96 8.53
C MET A 251 7.16 -10.37 9.13
N HIS A 252 6.04 -11.05 9.39
CA HIS A 252 6.07 -12.43 9.85
C HIS A 252 6.66 -13.37 8.80
N THR A 253 6.27 -13.22 7.53
CA THR A 253 6.81 -14.03 6.43
C THR A 253 8.32 -13.80 6.25
N ILE A 254 8.78 -12.54 6.31
CA ILE A 254 10.22 -12.21 6.24
C ILE A 254 10.97 -12.85 7.42
N ALA A 255 10.50 -12.65 8.64
CA ALA A 255 11.13 -13.21 9.82
C ALA A 255 11.20 -14.74 9.74
N HIS A 256 10.13 -15.39 9.32
CA HIS A 256 10.09 -16.84 9.11
C HIS A 256 11.11 -17.29 8.05
N ASN A 257 11.16 -16.62 6.90
CA ASN A 257 12.10 -16.95 5.82
C ASN A 257 13.55 -16.77 6.24
N VAL A 258 13.87 -15.67 6.98
CA VAL A 258 15.20 -15.43 7.54
C VAL A 258 15.60 -16.55 8.49
N VAL A 259 14.73 -16.90 9.44
CA VAL A 259 15.01 -17.98 10.42
C VAL A 259 15.17 -19.33 9.71
N CYS A 260 14.26 -19.68 8.81
CA CYS A 260 14.34 -20.92 8.03
C CYS A 260 15.62 -20.96 7.17
N GLY A 261 15.98 -19.84 6.53
CA GLY A 261 17.21 -19.72 5.76
C GLY A 261 18.46 -19.95 6.59
N ILE A 262 18.55 -19.33 7.77
CA ILE A 262 19.66 -19.54 8.71
C ILE A 262 19.74 -21.01 9.15
N ILE A 263 18.60 -21.60 9.53
CA ILE A 263 18.54 -23.02 9.95
C ILE A 263 18.99 -23.92 8.81
N PHE A 264 18.51 -23.69 7.59
CA PHE A 264 18.90 -24.48 6.43
C PHE A 264 20.40 -24.40 6.14
N VAL A 265 20.97 -23.19 6.19
CA VAL A 265 22.43 -22.98 6.04
C VAL A 265 23.19 -23.72 7.14
N ILE A 266 22.76 -23.66 8.40
CA ILE A 266 23.38 -24.39 9.51
C ILE A 266 23.35 -25.91 9.25
N ILE A 267 22.23 -26.45 8.79
CA ILE A 267 22.09 -27.88 8.49
C ILE A 267 23.05 -28.30 7.38
N VAL A 268 23.09 -27.53 6.28
CA VAL A 268 23.97 -27.82 5.15
C VAL A 268 25.45 -27.74 5.57
N LEU A 269 25.84 -26.65 6.24
CA LEU A 269 27.20 -26.49 6.72
C LEU A 269 27.61 -27.61 7.70
N PHE A 270 26.72 -27.99 8.62
CA PHE A 270 26.97 -29.09 9.55
C PHE A 270 27.14 -30.43 8.82
N ALA A 271 26.34 -30.69 7.79
CA ALA A 271 26.45 -31.91 6.99
C ALA A 271 27.80 -32.03 6.27
N PHE A 272 28.44 -30.92 5.91
CA PHE A 272 29.75 -30.92 5.25
C PHE A 272 30.93 -30.89 6.25
N ILE A 273 30.85 -30.03 7.28
CA ILE A 273 31.97 -29.79 8.21
C ILE A 273 31.99 -30.82 9.36
N LEU A 274 30.84 -31.39 9.74
CA LEU A 274 30.63 -32.32 10.86
C LEU A 274 31.14 -31.81 12.22
N ASP A 275 31.35 -30.50 12.36
CA ASP A 275 31.68 -29.83 13.62
C ASP A 275 30.68 -28.67 13.88
N LEU A 276 29.88 -28.84 14.92
CA LEU A 276 28.82 -27.87 15.26
C LEU A 276 29.38 -26.49 15.67
N ARG A 277 30.57 -26.45 16.28
CA ARG A 277 31.17 -25.18 16.72
C ARG A 277 31.58 -24.33 15.54
N ILE A 278 32.24 -24.94 14.55
CA ILE A 278 32.69 -24.29 13.33
C ILE A 278 31.46 -23.81 12.53
N THR A 279 30.46 -24.67 12.41
CA THR A 279 29.18 -24.36 11.73
C THR A 279 28.51 -23.15 12.37
N LEU A 280 28.36 -23.11 13.70
CA LEU A 280 27.74 -22.01 14.41
C LEU A 280 28.54 -20.70 14.28
N ILE A 281 29.86 -20.76 14.32
CA ILE A 281 30.72 -19.58 14.12
C ILE A 281 30.53 -19.03 12.69
N ALA A 282 30.56 -19.91 11.68
CA ALA A 282 30.36 -19.50 10.28
C ALA A 282 28.95 -18.88 10.05
N SER A 283 27.93 -19.50 10.61
CA SER A 283 26.55 -19.03 10.43
C SER A 283 26.26 -17.68 11.12
N LEU A 284 27.07 -17.29 12.11
CA LEU A 284 26.94 -16.00 12.80
C LEU A 284 27.13 -14.80 11.85
N VAL A 285 27.81 -15.00 10.72
CA VAL A 285 28.00 -13.95 9.71
C VAL A 285 26.65 -13.45 9.14
N ILE A 286 25.65 -14.33 9.02
CA ILE A 286 24.35 -13.95 8.43
C ILE A 286 23.66 -12.87 9.26
N PRO A 287 23.37 -13.06 10.56
CA PRO A 287 22.70 -12.02 11.35
C PRO A 287 23.55 -10.76 11.50
N LEU A 288 24.87 -10.87 11.49
CA LEU A 288 25.75 -9.71 11.55
C LEU A 288 25.75 -8.90 10.27
N ALA A 289 25.78 -9.57 9.11
CA ALA A 289 25.70 -8.92 7.80
C ALA A 289 24.36 -8.19 7.62
N LEU A 290 23.23 -8.83 8.02
CA LEU A 290 21.92 -8.19 8.01
C LEU A 290 21.83 -7.02 8.98
N GLY A 291 22.36 -7.18 10.21
CA GLY A 291 22.42 -6.10 11.20
C GLY A 291 23.20 -4.88 10.69
N PHE A 292 24.31 -5.12 10.01
CA PHE A 292 25.12 -4.09 9.36
C PHE A 292 24.32 -3.39 8.24
N ALA A 293 23.61 -4.13 7.40
CA ALA A 293 22.77 -3.57 6.34
C ALA A 293 21.64 -2.69 6.91
N PHE A 294 20.96 -3.14 7.97
CA PHE A 294 19.91 -2.37 8.62
C PHE A 294 20.43 -1.10 9.30
N MET A 295 21.63 -1.16 9.87
CA MET A 295 22.30 0.03 10.42
C MET A 295 22.56 1.07 9.32
N LEU A 296 23.05 0.67 8.17
CA LEU A 296 23.29 1.56 7.03
C LEU A 296 21.97 2.09 6.43
N PHE A 297 20.92 1.29 6.35
CA PHE A 297 19.59 1.77 5.94
C PHE A 297 19.11 2.92 6.82
N ARG A 298 19.29 2.79 8.14
CA ARG A 298 18.94 3.85 9.07
C ARG A 298 19.80 5.10 8.89
N LEU A 299 21.10 4.92 8.66
CA LEU A 299 22.04 6.00 8.48
C LEU A 299 21.79 6.80 7.20
N PHE A 300 21.48 6.11 6.09
CA PHE A 300 21.24 6.74 4.79
C PHE A 300 19.76 7.05 4.52
N ASN A 301 18.86 6.84 5.50
CA ASN A 301 17.42 7.03 5.37
C ASN A 301 16.82 6.29 4.15
N ILE A 302 17.31 5.09 3.84
CA ILE A 302 16.78 4.26 2.76
C ILE A 302 15.58 3.47 3.30
N PRO A 303 14.39 3.59 2.66
CA PRO A 303 13.23 2.80 3.07
C PRO A 303 13.44 1.33 2.73
N ALA A 304 13.36 0.46 3.73
CA ALA A 304 13.31 -0.98 3.49
C ALA A 304 11.94 -1.34 2.89
N ASN A 305 11.93 -1.93 1.70
CA ASN A 305 10.70 -2.44 1.09
C ASN A 305 10.63 -3.97 1.20
N LEU A 306 9.45 -4.52 0.96
CA LEU A 306 9.17 -5.93 1.03
C LEU A 306 10.06 -6.76 0.11
N LEU A 307 10.23 -6.27 -1.11
CA LEU A 307 11.00 -6.93 -2.15
C LEU A 307 12.48 -7.03 -1.76
N SER A 308 13.04 -5.96 -1.19
CA SER A 308 14.44 -5.92 -0.78
C SER A 308 14.75 -6.86 0.38
N MET A 309 13.82 -6.99 1.33
CA MET A 309 14.00 -7.86 2.50
C MET A 309 13.73 -9.33 2.19
N GLY A 310 12.81 -9.62 1.26
CA GLY A 310 12.46 -10.99 0.86
C GLY A 310 13.47 -11.64 -0.09
N ALA A 311 14.24 -10.85 -0.81
CA ALA A 311 15.19 -11.33 -1.83
C ALA A 311 16.63 -11.49 -1.31
N VAL A 312 16.86 -11.47 0.02
CA VAL A 312 18.19 -11.67 0.58
C VAL A 312 18.63 -13.12 0.36
N ASP A 313 19.72 -13.28 -0.38
CA ASP A 313 20.32 -14.58 -0.62
C ASP A 313 21.35 -14.91 0.46
N PHE A 314 20.96 -15.82 1.36
CA PHE A 314 21.80 -16.26 2.47
C PHE A 314 23.00 -17.09 2.00
N GLY A 315 22.91 -17.76 0.84
CA GLY A 315 24.00 -18.53 0.25
C GLY A 315 25.18 -17.61 -0.07
N ILE A 316 24.94 -16.57 -0.84
CA ILE A 316 25.98 -15.60 -1.23
C ILE A 316 26.60 -14.91 -0.02
N LEU A 317 25.81 -14.61 1.02
CA LEU A 317 26.31 -13.95 2.23
C LEU A 317 27.29 -14.84 3.03
N VAL A 318 27.09 -16.15 2.98
CA VAL A 318 27.85 -17.07 3.81
C VAL A 318 29.08 -17.65 3.11
N ASP A 319 29.17 -17.55 1.78
CA ASP A 319 30.24 -18.15 0.97
C ASP A 319 31.64 -17.78 1.47
N GLY A 320 31.91 -16.49 1.67
CA GLY A 320 33.20 -16.02 2.18
C GLY A 320 33.54 -16.57 3.58
N ALA A 321 32.51 -16.68 4.41
CA ALA A 321 32.65 -17.23 5.76
C ALA A 321 32.99 -18.74 5.74
N VAL A 322 32.33 -19.49 4.87
CA VAL A 322 32.56 -20.94 4.72
C VAL A 322 33.96 -21.22 4.24
N ILE A 323 34.40 -20.54 3.17
CA ILE A 323 35.75 -20.69 2.60
C ILE A 323 36.80 -20.36 3.66
N LEU A 324 36.61 -19.28 4.40
CA LEU A 324 37.57 -18.90 5.46
C LEU A 324 37.60 -19.91 6.61
N MET A 325 36.43 -20.34 7.09
CA MET A 325 36.33 -21.30 8.19
C MET A 325 36.87 -22.66 7.82
N GLU A 326 36.64 -23.12 6.58
CA GLU A 326 37.25 -24.35 6.07
C GLU A 326 38.78 -24.24 6.04
N ASN A 327 39.33 -23.13 5.54
CA ASN A 327 40.77 -22.90 5.51
C ASN A 327 41.38 -22.82 6.91
N ILE A 328 40.71 -22.12 7.85
CA ILE A 328 41.14 -22.11 9.27
C ILE A 328 41.15 -23.52 9.85
N PHE A 329 40.07 -24.27 9.61
CA PHE A 329 39.96 -25.65 10.07
C PHE A 329 41.11 -26.54 9.51
N ARG A 330 41.34 -26.44 8.20
CA ARG A 330 42.42 -27.16 7.51
C ARG A 330 43.81 -26.81 8.08
N CYS A 331 44.08 -25.50 8.27
CA CYS A 331 45.37 -25.06 8.84
C CYS A 331 45.56 -25.57 10.28
N LEU A 332 44.50 -25.65 11.08
CA LEU A 332 44.55 -26.13 12.45
C LEU A 332 44.62 -27.67 12.53
N SER A 333 43.92 -28.41 11.67
CA SER A 333 43.95 -29.90 11.65
C SER A 333 45.25 -30.47 11.13
N CYS A 334 45.86 -29.86 10.11
CA CYS A 334 47.12 -30.27 9.52
C CYS A 334 48.34 -30.01 10.42
N TYR A 335 48.20 -29.19 11.49
CA TYR A 335 49.32 -28.90 12.38
C TYR A 335 49.64 -30.07 13.32
N LYS A 336 50.89 -30.60 13.24
CA LYS A 336 51.35 -31.80 13.99
C LYS A 336 51.88 -31.51 15.39
N GLY A 337 52.01 -30.24 15.81
CA GLY A 337 52.59 -29.85 17.11
C GLY A 337 51.53 -29.61 18.19
N LYS A 338 51.97 -29.27 19.42
CA LYS A 338 51.09 -28.80 20.49
C LYS A 338 50.51 -27.42 20.12
N LEU A 339 49.18 -27.29 20.13
CA LEU A 339 48.50 -26.06 19.83
C LEU A 339 48.47 -25.15 21.06
N THR A 340 49.40 -24.18 21.12
CA THR A 340 49.38 -23.10 22.10
C THR A 340 48.57 -21.93 21.57
N GLN A 341 48.05 -21.04 22.44
CA GLN A 341 47.21 -19.90 22.03
C GLN A 341 47.92 -19.05 20.95
N ASN A 342 49.18 -18.65 21.17
CA ASN A 342 49.93 -17.84 20.20
C ASN A 342 50.10 -18.54 18.85
N ARG A 343 50.25 -19.87 18.87
CA ARG A 343 50.44 -20.66 17.64
C ARG A 343 49.11 -20.80 16.89
N LYS A 344 48.00 -20.96 17.60
CA LYS A 344 46.66 -20.97 17.05
C LYS A 344 46.37 -19.66 16.31
N GLU A 345 46.63 -18.53 16.97
CA GLU A 345 46.44 -17.20 16.36
C GLU A 345 47.30 -17.01 15.09
N ALA A 346 48.56 -17.42 15.12
CA ALA A 346 49.42 -17.36 13.95
C ALA A 346 48.94 -18.23 12.79
N LEU A 347 48.33 -19.41 13.05
CA LEU A 347 47.75 -20.27 12.03
C LEU A 347 46.48 -19.69 11.47
N ILE A 348 45.61 -19.09 12.31
CA ILE A 348 44.42 -18.40 11.88
C ILE A 348 44.78 -17.19 11.01
N TYR A 349 45.75 -16.39 11.43
CA TYR A 349 46.24 -15.26 10.63
C TYR A 349 46.75 -15.70 9.25
N LYS A 350 47.51 -16.82 9.21
CA LYS A 350 47.98 -17.43 7.96
C LYS A 350 46.80 -17.82 7.06
N ALA A 351 45.79 -18.50 7.62
CA ALA A 351 44.58 -18.90 6.88
C ALA A 351 43.82 -17.70 6.29
N VAL A 352 43.68 -16.63 7.08
CA VAL A 352 43.04 -15.38 6.59
C VAL A 352 43.84 -14.75 5.46
N LYS A 353 45.17 -14.71 5.58
CA LYS A 353 46.05 -14.15 4.56
C LYS A 353 45.99 -14.92 3.23
N GLU A 354 45.80 -16.23 3.28
CA GLU A 354 45.72 -17.10 2.10
C GLU A 354 44.42 -16.84 1.27
N VAL A 355 43.27 -16.68 1.94
CA VAL A 355 41.99 -16.62 1.24
C VAL A 355 41.32 -15.24 1.28
N GLY A 356 41.76 -14.33 2.14
CA GLY A 356 41.14 -13.04 2.36
C GLY A 356 41.08 -12.18 1.10
N SER A 357 42.17 -12.16 0.29
CA SER A 357 42.16 -11.42 -0.98
C SER A 357 41.16 -11.99 -1.99
N VAL A 358 40.99 -13.32 -2.02
CA VAL A 358 40.04 -14.00 -2.90
C VAL A 358 38.60 -13.65 -2.51
N ILE A 359 38.30 -13.64 -1.20
CA ILE A 359 36.98 -13.29 -0.68
C ILE A 359 36.64 -11.84 -1.03
N ILE A 360 37.55 -10.88 -0.82
CA ILE A 360 37.34 -9.48 -1.16
C ILE A 360 37.09 -9.33 -2.67
N PHE A 361 37.95 -9.94 -3.49
CA PHE A 361 37.86 -9.81 -4.94
C PHE A 361 36.56 -10.42 -5.50
N SER A 362 36.17 -11.61 -5.04
CA SER A 362 34.91 -12.24 -5.45
C SER A 362 33.69 -11.38 -5.06
N THR A 363 33.70 -10.81 -3.85
CA THR A 363 32.61 -9.95 -3.40
C THR A 363 32.52 -8.66 -4.21
N ILE A 364 33.65 -8.05 -4.58
CA ILE A 364 33.65 -6.87 -5.46
C ILE A 364 33.01 -7.20 -6.82
N ILE A 365 33.33 -8.37 -7.38
CA ILE A 365 32.71 -8.81 -8.65
C ILE A 365 31.19 -8.92 -8.50
N ILE A 366 30.72 -9.56 -7.40
CA ILE A 366 29.28 -9.68 -7.13
C ILE A 366 28.63 -8.30 -6.97
N LEU A 367 29.28 -7.37 -6.24
CA LEU A 367 28.78 -5.99 -6.09
C LEU A 367 28.66 -5.29 -7.45
N CYS A 368 29.63 -5.48 -8.35
CA CYS A 368 29.58 -4.90 -9.70
C CYS A 368 28.38 -5.42 -10.51
N CYS A 369 27.92 -6.65 -10.27
CA CYS A 369 26.72 -7.18 -10.94
C CYS A 369 25.42 -6.47 -10.52
N PHE A 370 25.40 -5.81 -9.35
CA PHE A 370 24.24 -5.02 -8.91
C PHE A 370 24.27 -3.57 -9.40
N LEU A 371 25.39 -3.06 -9.91
CA LEU A 371 25.51 -1.67 -10.40
C LEU A 371 24.48 -1.30 -11.48
N PRO A 372 24.16 -2.16 -12.48
CA PRO A 372 23.18 -1.83 -13.49
C PRO A 372 21.78 -1.52 -12.94
N ILE A 373 21.43 -2.02 -11.76
CA ILE A 373 20.14 -1.75 -11.11
C ILE A 373 19.97 -0.26 -10.79
N PHE A 374 21.07 0.45 -10.52
CA PHE A 374 21.02 1.89 -10.25
C PHE A 374 20.77 2.75 -11.49
N ALA A 375 20.79 2.14 -12.68
CA ALA A 375 20.41 2.82 -13.92
C ALA A 375 18.89 2.87 -14.15
N PHE A 376 18.10 2.18 -13.35
CA PHE A 376 16.64 2.22 -13.45
C PHE A 376 16.10 3.55 -12.93
N ASP A 377 15.17 4.14 -13.69
CA ASP A 377 14.47 5.38 -13.35
C ASP A 377 12.99 5.14 -13.02
N GLY A 378 12.36 6.14 -12.41
CA GLY A 378 10.92 6.16 -12.15
C GLY A 378 10.46 5.09 -11.16
N VAL A 379 9.41 4.36 -11.48
CA VAL A 379 8.82 3.33 -10.59
C VAL A 379 9.78 2.15 -10.40
N ALA A 380 10.41 1.68 -11.49
CA ALA A 380 11.39 0.60 -11.43
C ALA A 380 12.56 0.95 -10.49
N GLY A 381 13.11 2.16 -10.59
CA GLY A 381 14.17 2.62 -9.70
C GLY A 381 13.74 2.60 -8.23
N LYS A 382 12.55 3.12 -7.92
CA LYS A 382 12.01 3.14 -6.54
C LYS A 382 11.82 1.74 -5.94
N LEU A 383 11.54 0.75 -6.76
CA LEU A 383 11.35 -0.64 -6.32
C LEU A 383 12.69 -1.39 -6.19
N PHE A 384 13.59 -1.23 -7.16
CA PHE A 384 14.80 -2.06 -7.25
C PHE A 384 16.04 -1.44 -6.59
N HIS A 385 16.14 -0.10 -6.44
CA HIS A 385 17.28 0.50 -5.71
C HIS A 385 17.41 0.00 -4.27
N PRO A 386 16.34 -0.09 -3.46
CA PRO A 386 16.44 -0.66 -2.12
C PRO A 386 16.93 -2.12 -2.12
N LEU A 387 16.59 -2.92 -3.14
CA LEU A 387 17.10 -4.28 -3.32
C LEU A 387 18.62 -4.29 -3.51
N ALA A 388 19.13 -3.47 -4.44
CA ALA A 388 20.56 -3.36 -4.69
C ALA A 388 21.33 -2.87 -3.45
N PHE A 389 20.79 -1.91 -2.70
CA PHE A 389 21.38 -1.47 -1.42
C PHE A 389 21.36 -2.58 -0.37
N THR A 390 20.26 -3.35 -0.25
CA THR A 390 20.18 -4.45 0.72
C THR A 390 21.27 -5.49 0.45
N MET A 391 21.37 -5.93 -0.80
CA MET A 391 22.38 -6.93 -1.18
C MET A 391 23.78 -6.36 -1.04
N GLY A 392 24.03 -5.13 -1.51
CA GLY A 392 25.33 -4.48 -1.41
C GLY A 392 25.82 -4.30 0.03
N PHE A 393 24.97 -3.75 0.90
CA PHE A 393 25.31 -3.53 2.31
C PHE A 393 25.48 -4.84 3.08
N SER A 394 24.61 -5.84 2.81
CA SER A 394 24.75 -7.16 3.42
C SER A 394 26.04 -7.85 3.00
N LEU A 395 26.44 -7.77 1.72
CA LEU A 395 27.70 -8.33 1.23
C LEU A 395 28.92 -7.63 1.86
N ILE A 396 28.92 -6.32 1.95
CA ILE A 396 29.98 -5.57 2.65
C ILE A 396 30.05 -6.00 4.11
N GLY A 397 28.92 -6.09 4.79
CA GLY A 397 28.83 -6.57 6.17
C GLY A 397 29.34 -8.00 6.33
N ALA A 398 29.00 -8.89 5.39
CA ALA A 398 29.46 -10.28 5.39
C ALA A 398 30.98 -10.39 5.23
N VAL A 399 31.57 -9.61 4.33
CA VAL A 399 33.05 -9.56 4.16
C VAL A 399 33.73 -9.03 5.40
N LEU A 400 33.24 -7.93 5.97
CA LEU A 400 33.80 -7.36 7.20
C LEU A 400 33.71 -8.37 8.37
N ALA A 401 32.56 -9.01 8.53
CA ALA A 401 32.38 -10.04 9.53
C ALA A 401 33.31 -11.25 9.28
N SER A 402 33.46 -11.70 8.04
CA SER A 402 34.29 -12.83 7.68
C SER A 402 35.79 -12.55 7.94
N ILE A 403 36.30 -11.39 7.53
CA ILE A 403 37.73 -11.10 7.59
C ILE A 403 38.18 -10.68 9.00
N PHE A 404 37.34 -9.96 9.74
CA PHE A 404 37.76 -9.44 11.05
C PHE A 404 37.13 -10.21 12.21
N LEU A 405 35.84 -10.48 12.17
CA LEU A 405 35.14 -11.03 13.32
C LEU A 405 35.28 -12.56 13.43
N LEU A 406 35.15 -13.29 12.32
CA LEU A 406 35.29 -14.74 12.33
C LEU A 406 36.66 -15.22 12.83
N PRO A 407 37.80 -14.66 12.38
CA PRO A 407 39.10 -15.03 12.92
C PRO A 407 39.22 -14.77 14.42
N ALA A 408 38.72 -13.63 14.88
CA ALA A 408 38.73 -13.26 16.30
C ALA A 408 37.93 -14.26 17.15
N ILE A 409 36.70 -14.56 16.71
CA ILE A 409 35.82 -15.54 17.39
C ILE A 409 36.48 -16.94 17.35
N SER A 410 37.04 -17.33 16.21
CA SER A 410 37.75 -18.61 16.08
C SER A 410 38.97 -18.71 17.01
N ALA A 411 39.73 -17.63 17.17
CA ALA A 411 40.87 -17.59 18.11
C ALA A 411 40.45 -17.76 19.57
N ILE A 412 39.25 -17.29 19.95
CA ILE A 412 38.72 -17.40 21.31
C ILE A 412 38.08 -18.77 21.56
N TYR A 413 37.15 -19.16 20.68
CA TYR A 413 36.24 -20.30 20.94
C TYR A 413 36.71 -21.64 20.39
N MET A 414 37.69 -21.71 19.47
CA MET A 414 38.24 -22.96 19.02
C MET A 414 39.15 -23.57 20.11
N PRO A 415 39.05 -24.90 20.33
CA PRO A 415 39.84 -25.55 21.38
C PRO A 415 41.34 -25.55 21.09
N ASN A 416 42.15 -25.40 22.14
CA ASN A 416 43.62 -25.53 22.06
C ASN A 416 44.07 -27.00 21.98
N LYS A 417 43.24 -27.87 21.41
CA LYS A 417 43.54 -29.30 21.20
C LYS A 417 43.57 -29.58 19.69
N LYS A 418 44.31 -30.63 19.30
CA LYS A 418 44.32 -31.08 17.91
C LYS A 418 42.89 -31.36 17.44
N ILE A 419 42.47 -30.68 16.42
CA ILE A 419 41.18 -30.90 15.76
C ILE A 419 41.36 -32.08 14.81
N ILE A 420 40.59 -33.14 15.02
CA ILE A 420 40.65 -34.34 14.17
C ILE A 420 39.55 -34.19 13.12
N GLU A 421 39.95 -34.24 11.86
CA GLU A 421 39.04 -34.28 10.73
C GLU A 421 38.23 -35.58 10.81
N LYS A 422 36.91 -35.45 10.79
CA LYS A 422 36.01 -36.60 10.80
C LYS A 422 35.74 -37.05 9.37
N ASP A 423 35.92 -38.34 9.09
CA ASP A 423 35.58 -38.91 7.79
C ASP A 423 34.09 -38.67 7.47
N ASN A 424 33.85 -37.96 6.40
CA ASN A 424 32.51 -37.67 5.94
C ASN A 424 32.16 -38.58 4.75
N LYS A 425 31.50 -39.70 5.03
CA LYS A 425 31.11 -40.70 4.01
C LYS A 425 30.20 -40.10 2.89
N VAL A 426 29.48 -39.02 3.18
CA VAL A 426 28.66 -38.32 2.18
C VAL A 426 29.55 -37.53 1.24
N LEU A 427 30.49 -36.79 1.80
CA LEU A 427 31.49 -36.02 1.05
C LEU A 427 32.36 -36.92 0.18
N ASP A 428 32.81 -38.08 0.72
CA ASP A 428 33.59 -39.05 -0.01
C ASP A 428 32.84 -39.60 -1.24
N LYS A 429 31.57 -39.97 -1.07
CA LYS A 429 30.74 -40.42 -2.19
C LYS A 429 30.53 -39.33 -3.26
N ILE A 430 30.32 -38.09 -2.83
CA ILE A 430 30.16 -36.95 -3.77
C ILE A 430 31.50 -36.73 -4.50
N THR A 431 32.61 -36.76 -3.79
CA THR A 431 33.96 -36.60 -4.34
C THR A 431 34.28 -37.70 -5.35
N ASP A 432 33.96 -38.96 -5.05
CA ASP A 432 34.16 -40.07 -5.96
C ASP A 432 33.28 -39.99 -7.22
N PHE A 433 32.03 -39.56 -7.04
CA PHE A 433 31.16 -39.28 -8.17
C PHE A 433 31.71 -38.14 -9.05
N TYR A 434 32.16 -37.04 -8.40
CA TYR A 434 32.78 -35.91 -9.11
C TYR A 434 34.02 -36.31 -9.89
N LYS A 435 34.94 -37.10 -9.27
CA LYS A 435 36.15 -37.61 -9.93
C LYS A 435 35.79 -38.42 -11.17
N LYS A 436 34.86 -39.40 -11.05
CA LYS A 436 34.39 -40.20 -12.19
C LYS A 436 33.78 -39.37 -13.29
N SER A 437 33.00 -38.34 -12.92
CA SER A 437 32.38 -37.41 -13.87
C SER A 437 33.45 -36.58 -14.59
N LEU A 438 34.44 -36.08 -13.84
CA LEU A 438 35.54 -35.30 -14.40
C LEU A 438 36.41 -36.14 -15.35
N ASP A 439 36.71 -37.36 -15.00
CA ASP A 439 37.43 -38.30 -15.88
C ASP A 439 36.66 -38.54 -17.19
N SER A 440 35.34 -38.65 -17.11
CA SER A 440 34.48 -38.76 -18.28
C SER A 440 34.50 -37.50 -19.18
N VAL A 441 34.48 -36.32 -18.58
CA VAL A 441 34.61 -35.02 -19.27
C VAL A 441 35.96 -34.94 -20.02
N PHE A 442 37.07 -35.27 -19.32
CA PHE A 442 38.41 -35.27 -19.94
C PHE A 442 38.56 -36.32 -21.02
N LYS A 443 37.89 -37.47 -20.92
CA LYS A 443 37.88 -38.50 -21.95
C LYS A 443 37.13 -38.08 -23.21
N PHE A 444 36.06 -37.29 -23.07
CA PHE A 444 35.23 -36.87 -24.18
C PHE A 444 34.94 -35.36 -24.21
N PRO A 445 35.97 -34.49 -24.24
CA PRO A 445 35.76 -33.02 -24.04
C PRO A 445 34.90 -32.39 -25.13
N LYS A 446 35.04 -32.85 -26.41
CA LYS A 446 34.24 -32.33 -27.54
C LYS A 446 32.75 -32.67 -27.39
N LYS A 447 32.42 -33.89 -26.91
CA LYS A 447 31.02 -34.30 -26.71
C LYS A 447 30.41 -33.51 -25.55
N PHE A 448 31.16 -33.31 -24.49
CA PHE A 448 30.71 -32.50 -23.37
C PHE A 448 30.46 -31.05 -23.79
N LEU A 449 31.39 -30.40 -24.49
CA LEU A 449 31.21 -29.04 -24.99
C LEU A 449 29.99 -28.92 -25.94
N ALA A 450 29.79 -29.91 -26.81
CA ALA A 450 28.60 -29.96 -27.68
C ALA A 450 27.30 -30.08 -26.87
N SER A 451 27.29 -30.90 -25.80
CA SER A 451 26.11 -31.03 -24.95
C SER A 451 25.79 -29.74 -24.20
N VAL A 452 26.81 -29.01 -23.68
CA VAL A 452 26.64 -27.71 -23.02
C VAL A 452 26.13 -26.67 -24.02
N ALA A 453 26.70 -26.64 -25.25
CA ALA A 453 26.22 -25.73 -26.28
C ALA A 453 24.76 -26.02 -26.70
N ALA A 454 24.39 -27.30 -26.84
CA ALA A 454 23.01 -27.69 -27.11
C ALA A 454 22.04 -27.29 -25.99
N LEU A 455 22.44 -27.49 -24.72
CA LEU A 455 21.66 -27.07 -23.56
C LEU A 455 21.49 -25.55 -23.54
N PHE A 456 22.54 -24.80 -23.86
CA PHE A 456 22.51 -23.32 -23.90
C PHE A 456 21.55 -22.82 -25.00
N VAL A 457 21.62 -23.43 -26.21
CA VAL A 457 20.68 -23.11 -27.31
C VAL A 457 19.25 -23.45 -26.91
N LEU A 458 19.03 -24.61 -26.27
CA LEU A 458 17.71 -24.98 -25.75
C LEU A 458 17.19 -23.96 -24.72
N ALA A 459 18.05 -23.52 -23.76
CA ALA A 459 17.70 -22.52 -22.79
C ALA A 459 17.33 -21.17 -23.42
N LEU A 460 18.11 -20.71 -24.42
CA LEU A 460 17.79 -19.49 -25.18
C LEU A 460 16.46 -19.62 -25.93
N THR A 461 16.22 -20.79 -26.54
CA THR A 461 14.95 -21.04 -27.24
C THR A 461 13.77 -20.98 -26.29
N LEU A 462 13.86 -21.64 -25.11
CA LEU A 462 12.84 -21.61 -24.07
C LEU A 462 12.62 -20.19 -23.53
N PHE A 463 13.70 -19.42 -23.38
CA PHE A 463 13.63 -18.01 -22.93
C PHE A 463 12.80 -17.15 -23.89
N CYS A 464 12.90 -17.37 -25.22
CA CYS A 464 12.08 -16.65 -26.20
C CYS A 464 10.57 -16.94 -26.08
N PHE A 465 10.19 -18.07 -25.49
CA PHE A 465 8.78 -18.43 -25.23
C PHE A 465 8.30 -18.02 -23.84
N THR A 466 9.19 -17.51 -22.99
CA THR A 466 8.81 -17.07 -21.64
C THR A 466 8.18 -15.68 -21.72
N GLY A 467 6.96 -15.53 -21.24
CA GLY A 467 6.31 -14.23 -21.10
C GLY A 467 7.09 -13.33 -20.12
N SER A 468 7.06 -12.03 -20.37
CA SER A 468 7.67 -11.03 -19.48
C SER A 468 6.58 -10.21 -18.79
N GLU A 469 6.66 -10.10 -17.47
CA GLU A 469 5.84 -9.19 -16.67
C GLU A 469 6.74 -8.10 -16.10
N PHE A 470 6.23 -6.86 -16.05
CA PHE A 470 7.01 -5.73 -15.56
C PHE A 470 7.20 -5.76 -14.04
N LEU A 471 6.19 -6.21 -13.31
CA LEU A 471 6.20 -6.34 -11.85
C LEU A 471 5.78 -7.75 -11.45
N PRO A 472 6.42 -8.33 -10.42
CA PRO A 472 5.93 -9.58 -9.87
C PRO A 472 4.56 -9.36 -9.23
N ASN A 473 3.66 -10.31 -9.40
CA ASN A 473 2.33 -10.28 -8.78
C ASN A 473 2.48 -10.33 -7.25
N LEU A 474 2.28 -9.19 -6.60
CA LEU A 474 2.23 -9.11 -5.14
C LEU A 474 0.86 -9.62 -4.69
N ASP A 475 0.82 -10.63 -3.83
CA ASP A 475 -0.45 -11.08 -3.25
C ASP A 475 -0.81 -10.22 -2.03
N GLU A 476 -1.79 -9.33 -2.23
CA GLU A 476 -2.29 -8.41 -1.21
C GLU A 476 -3.40 -9.03 -0.33
N GLY A 477 -3.78 -10.29 -0.59
CA GLY A 477 -4.85 -10.96 0.13
C GLY A 477 -6.27 -10.50 -0.26
N ASN A 478 -6.40 -9.59 -1.21
CA ASN A 478 -7.69 -9.11 -1.76
C ASN A 478 -7.69 -9.19 -3.30
N ILE A 479 -8.87 -8.95 -3.89
CA ILE A 479 -9.03 -8.77 -5.33
C ILE A 479 -9.65 -7.40 -5.55
N TRP A 480 -9.09 -6.65 -6.52
CA TRP A 480 -9.69 -5.42 -7.04
C TRP A 480 -10.29 -5.71 -8.40
N LEU A 481 -11.61 -5.64 -8.50
CA LEU A 481 -12.37 -5.94 -9.70
C LEU A 481 -12.96 -4.65 -10.27
N ARG A 482 -12.46 -4.23 -11.41
CA ARG A 482 -13.06 -3.13 -12.19
C ARG A 482 -14.10 -3.68 -13.16
N VAL A 483 -15.24 -3.04 -13.18
CA VAL A 483 -16.33 -3.39 -14.10
C VAL A 483 -16.81 -2.13 -14.81
N THR A 484 -16.96 -2.23 -16.12
CA THR A 484 -17.59 -1.18 -16.93
C THR A 484 -18.94 -1.68 -17.42
N VAL A 485 -19.99 -0.92 -17.11
CA VAL A 485 -21.37 -1.18 -17.57
C VAL A 485 -21.56 -0.58 -18.96
N LEU A 486 -22.18 -1.33 -19.85
CA LEU A 486 -22.47 -0.92 -21.21
C LEU A 486 -24.01 -0.75 -21.41
N PRO A 487 -24.47 0.29 -22.09
CA PRO A 487 -23.70 1.41 -22.64
C PRO A 487 -23.15 2.33 -21.55
N ARG A 488 -22.04 3.04 -21.83
CA ARG A 488 -21.40 3.95 -20.85
C ARG A 488 -22.27 5.14 -20.41
N SER A 489 -23.33 5.44 -21.15
CA SER A 489 -24.33 6.46 -20.82
C SER A 489 -25.42 5.96 -19.86
N THR A 490 -25.08 5.04 -19.00
CA THR A 490 -25.99 4.43 -18.01
C THR A 490 -26.36 5.40 -16.89
N THR A 491 -27.43 5.10 -16.17
CA THR A 491 -27.83 5.83 -14.96
C THR A 491 -27.18 5.23 -13.72
N ILE A 492 -27.05 6.02 -12.66
CA ILE A 492 -26.52 5.52 -11.37
C ILE A 492 -27.37 4.36 -10.82
N ALA A 493 -28.69 4.46 -10.94
CA ALA A 493 -29.62 3.42 -10.47
C ALA A 493 -29.36 2.06 -11.15
N HIS A 494 -29.14 2.08 -12.47
CA HIS A 494 -28.83 0.86 -13.22
C HIS A 494 -27.46 0.29 -12.81
N SER A 495 -26.43 1.13 -12.70
CA SER A 495 -25.10 0.69 -12.29
C SER A 495 -25.09 0.12 -10.86
N VAL A 496 -25.87 0.69 -9.94
CA VAL A 496 -26.04 0.18 -8.58
C VAL A 496 -26.71 -1.20 -8.58
N GLU A 497 -27.71 -1.40 -9.45
CA GLU A 497 -28.36 -2.73 -9.58
C GLU A 497 -27.42 -3.77 -10.16
N VAL A 498 -26.61 -3.39 -11.16
CA VAL A 498 -25.54 -4.27 -11.68
C VAL A 498 -24.51 -4.57 -10.60
N ALA A 499 -24.07 -3.56 -9.83
CA ALA A 499 -23.14 -3.74 -8.73
C ALA A 499 -23.70 -4.69 -7.64
N ARG A 500 -25.00 -4.63 -7.36
CA ARG A 500 -25.67 -5.57 -6.44
C ARG A 500 -25.57 -7.01 -6.93
N LYS A 501 -25.88 -7.25 -8.22
CA LYS A 501 -25.75 -8.58 -8.83
C LYS A 501 -24.32 -9.11 -8.78
N ILE A 502 -23.34 -8.25 -9.06
CA ILE A 502 -21.92 -8.61 -8.96
C ILE A 502 -21.57 -9.04 -7.52
N ARG A 503 -22.00 -8.26 -6.52
CA ARG A 503 -21.76 -8.62 -5.11
C ARG A 503 -22.43 -9.94 -4.73
N GLU A 504 -23.65 -10.18 -5.17
CA GLU A 504 -24.36 -11.45 -4.94
C GLU A 504 -23.57 -12.64 -5.48
N VAL A 505 -23.12 -12.57 -6.75
CA VAL A 505 -22.30 -13.63 -7.35
C VAL A 505 -20.99 -13.84 -6.60
N LEU A 506 -20.30 -12.77 -6.20
CA LEU A 506 -19.04 -12.86 -5.48
C LEU A 506 -19.20 -13.41 -4.05
N LEU A 507 -20.32 -13.13 -3.40
CA LEU A 507 -20.63 -13.64 -2.07
C LEU A 507 -21.02 -15.13 -2.04
N GLU A 508 -21.30 -15.75 -3.20
CA GLU A 508 -21.49 -17.21 -3.29
C GLU A 508 -20.19 -17.99 -2.99
N TYR A 509 -19.05 -17.33 -3.05
CA TYR A 509 -17.77 -17.94 -2.75
C TYR A 509 -17.47 -17.88 -1.24
N PRO A 510 -17.40 -19.01 -0.53
CA PRO A 510 -17.07 -19.05 0.89
C PRO A 510 -15.70 -18.46 1.24
N GLU A 511 -14.80 -18.33 0.26
CA GLU A 511 -13.50 -17.69 0.35
C GLU A 511 -13.59 -16.18 0.52
N VAL A 512 -14.70 -15.58 0.07
CA VAL A 512 -14.98 -14.14 0.19
C VAL A 512 -15.48 -13.84 1.59
N LYS A 513 -14.96 -12.78 2.20
CA LYS A 513 -15.37 -12.28 3.52
C LYS A 513 -16.33 -11.11 3.38
N ASN A 514 -15.96 -10.12 2.55
CA ASN A 514 -16.78 -8.96 2.24
C ASN A 514 -16.58 -8.54 0.78
N VAL A 515 -17.59 -7.89 0.20
CA VAL A 515 -17.49 -7.22 -1.10
C VAL A 515 -17.99 -5.80 -0.95
N ILE A 516 -17.15 -4.83 -1.29
CA ILE A 516 -17.46 -3.42 -1.31
C ILE A 516 -17.43 -2.93 -2.75
N SER A 517 -18.50 -2.26 -3.21
CA SER A 517 -18.59 -1.73 -4.57
C SER A 517 -18.67 -0.21 -4.54
N HIS A 518 -17.83 0.47 -5.31
CA HIS A 518 -17.91 1.89 -5.62
C HIS A 518 -18.53 2.06 -6.99
N VAL A 519 -19.59 2.82 -7.09
CA VAL A 519 -20.29 3.13 -8.35
C VAL A 519 -20.17 4.63 -8.60
N GLY A 520 -19.62 5.02 -9.73
CA GLY A 520 -19.47 6.43 -10.08
C GLY A 520 -18.36 7.15 -9.32
N SER A 521 -18.54 8.43 -9.03
CA SER A 521 -17.57 9.32 -8.39
C SER A 521 -17.89 9.59 -6.92
N ALA A 522 -16.86 9.79 -6.10
CA ALA A 522 -17.02 10.36 -4.77
C ALA A 522 -17.52 11.82 -4.86
N ASP A 523 -18.33 12.25 -3.87
CA ASP A 523 -18.92 13.60 -3.86
C ASP A 523 -17.87 14.72 -3.70
N ASP A 524 -16.71 14.41 -3.13
CA ASP A 524 -15.57 15.31 -2.94
C ASP A 524 -14.69 15.47 -4.20
N GLY A 525 -14.98 14.71 -5.28
CA GLY A 525 -14.25 14.74 -6.54
C GLY A 525 -12.85 14.11 -6.49
N THR A 526 -12.49 13.39 -5.43
CA THR A 526 -11.18 12.75 -5.26
C THR A 526 -10.99 11.56 -6.19
N ASP A 527 -12.08 10.89 -6.57
CA ASP A 527 -12.09 9.76 -7.50
C ASP A 527 -13.07 10.01 -8.66
N PRO A 528 -12.60 10.66 -9.75
CA PRO A 528 -13.44 11.08 -10.87
C PRO A 528 -13.74 9.92 -11.82
N ASN A 529 -14.76 9.14 -11.54
CA ASN A 529 -15.22 8.02 -12.36
C ASN A 529 -16.56 8.31 -13.07
N LEU A 530 -16.79 7.64 -14.20
CA LEU A 530 -18.10 7.66 -14.87
C LEU A 530 -19.11 6.82 -14.10
N LEU A 531 -20.40 7.15 -14.24
CA LEU A 531 -21.50 6.38 -13.63
C LEU A 531 -21.53 4.91 -14.08
N SER A 532 -20.94 4.60 -15.23
CA SER A 532 -20.78 3.25 -15.76
C SER A 532 -19.60 2.47 -15.16
N ASN A 533 -18.76 3.12 -14.36
CA ASN A 533 -17.60 2.47 -13.73
C ASN A 533 -18.00 1.95 -12.35
N ILE A 534 -17.70 0.68 -12.11
CA ILE A 534 -17.91 0.02 -10.82
C ILE A 534 -16.58 -0.58 -10.40
N GLU A 535 -16.11 -0.22 -9.24
CA GLU A 535 -14.89 -0.78 -8.64
C GLU A 535 -15.29 -1.62 -7.43
N ASN A 536 -14.84 -2.88 -7.40
CA ASN A 536 -15.21 -3.79 -6.32
C ASN A 536 -13.95 -4.24 -5.59
N MET A 537 -13.91 -3.97 -4.29
CA MET A 537 -12.95 -4.57 -3.38
C MET A 537 -13.52 -5.87 -2.84
N VAL A 538 -12.89 -6.99 -3.17
CA VAL A 538 -13.25 -8.32 -2.68
C VAL A 538 -12.25 -8.72 -1.61
N ASP A 539 -12.67 -8.65 -0.35
CA ASP A 539 -11.89 -9.05 0.81
C ASP A 539 -11.96 -10.58 0.95
N LEU A 540 -10.79 -11.23 0.92
CA LEU A 540 -10.70 -12.69 0.97
C LEU A 540 -10.30 -13.17 2.36
N LYS A 541 -10.78 -14.37 2.72
CA LYS A 541 -10.28 -15.10 3.89
C LYS A 541 -8.83 -15.53 3.66
N LEU A 542 -8.13 -15.86 4.73
CA LEU A 542 -6.76 -16.38 4.62
C LEU A 542 -6.74 -17.64 3.73
N ALA A 543 -5.72 -17.79 2.89
CA ALA A 543 -5.61 -18.91 1.95
C ALA A 543 -5.63 -20.30 2.59
N LYS A 544 -5.32 -20.41 3.90
CA LYS A 544 -5.44 -21.66 4.67
C LYS A 544 -6.90 -22.11 4.87
N ASP A 545 -7.85 -21.17 4.85
CA ASP A 545 -9.27 -21.39 5.11
C ASP A 545 -10.07 -21.59 3.80
N TRP A 546 -9.38 -21.61 2.64
CA TRP A 546 -10.00 -21.81 1.34
C TRP A 546 -10.34 -23.27 1.09
N ARG A 547 -11.37 -23.52 0.29
CA ARG A 547 -11.71 -24.87 -0.17
C ARG A 547 -10.54 -25.49 -0.93
N TRP A 548 -10.32 -26.78 -0.74
CA TRP A 548 -9.23 -27.53 -1.37
C TRP A 548 -9.25 -27.47 -2.92
N LYS A 549 -10.43 -27.27 -3.53
CA LYS A 549 -10.63 -27.06 -4.98
C LYS A 549 -9.64 -26.06 -5.59
N TRP A 550 -9.28 -25.03 -4.84
CA TRP A 550 -8.41 -23.96 -5.32
C TRP A 550 -6.91 -24.23 -5.11
N HIS A 551 -6.54 -25.25 -4.33
CA HIS A 551 -5.15 -25.51 -3.93
C HIS A 551 -4.40 -24.26 -3.48
N LYS A 552 -5.08 -23.32 -2.82
CA LYS A 552 -4.58 -21.98 -2.42
C LYS A 552 -4.13 -21.10 -3.59
N ASN A 553 -4.59 -21.40 -4.80
CA ASN A 553 -4.23 -20.65 -6.00
C ASN A 553 -5.30 -19.59 -6.31
N LYS A 554 -4.95 -18.32 -6.06
CA LYS A 554 -5.81 -17.16 -6.28
C LYS A 554 -6.23 -17.00 -7.75
N GLN A 555 -5.32 -17.30 -8.69
CA GLN A 555 -5.62 -17.18 -10.12
C GLN A 555 -6.74 -18.14 -10.58
N LYS A 556 -6.77 -19.35 -10.02
CA LYS A 556 -7.87 -20.29 -10.31
C LYS A 556 -9.21 -19.78 -9.77
N LEU A 557 -9.19 -19.17 -8.59
CA LEU A 557 -10.38 -18.55 -8.01
C LEU A 557 -10.86 -17.38 -8.88
N ILE A 558 -9.93 -16.50 -9.32
CA ILE A 558 -10.24 -15.38 -10.22
C ILE A 558 -10.81 -15.87 -11.56
N SER A 559 -10.25 -16.93 -12.15
CA SER A 559 -10.76 -17.48 -13.41
C SER A 559 -12.20 -17.97 -13.28
N ASP A 560 -12.54 -18.70 -12.19
CA ASP A 560 -13.91 -19.18 -11.93
C ASP A 560 -14.88 -18.02 -11.66
N MET A 561 -14.43 -16.99 -10.92
CA MET A 561 -15.21 -15.76 -10.71
C MET A 561 -15.46 -15.02 -12.02
N SER A 562 -14.44 -14.92 -12.87
CA SER A 562 -14.54 -14.25 -14.19
C SER A 562 -15.52 -14.97 -15.10
N GLU A 563 -15.52 -16.31 -15.10
CA GLU A 563 -16.46 -17.12 -15.89
C GLU A 563 -17.89 -16.86 -15.44
N LYS A 564 -18.18 -16.93 -14.14
CA LYS A 564 -19.53 -16.63 -13.61
C LYS A 564 -19.97 -15.20 -13.87
N LEU A 565 -19.09 -14.22 -13.73
CA LEU A 565 -19.44 -12.82 -13.99
C LEU A 565 -19.68 -12.55 -15.47
N SER A 566 -19.10 -13.34 -16.38
CA SER A 566 -19.37 -13.23 -17.83
C SER A 566 -20.81 -13.58 -18.20
N GLU A 567 -21.55 -14.28 -17.33
CA GLU A 567 -22.98 -14.56 -17.52
C GLU A 567 -23.86 -13.33 -17.32
N ILE A 568 -23.34 -12.25 -16.68
CA ILE A 568 -24.06 -10.99 -16.53
C ILE A 568 -23.94 -10.19 -17.84
N PRO A 569 -25.04 -9.94 -18.58
CA PRO A 569 -24.96 -9.23 -19.84
C PRO A 569 -24.62 -7.75 -19.65
N GLY A 570 -23.92 -7.16 -20.62
CA GLY A 570 -23.65 -5.74 -20.66
C GLY A 570 -22.55 -5.24 -19.71
N ILE A 571 -21.67 -6.12 -19.26
CA ILE A 571 -20.52 -5.73 -18.45
C ILE A 571 -19.20 -6.19 -19.08
N THR A 572 -18.14 -5.46 -18.79
CA THR A 572 -16.74 -5.91 -19.01
C THR A 572 -16.02 -5.89 -17.69
N THR A 573 -15.27 -6.95 -17.40
CA THR A 573 -14.58 -7.14 -16.11
C THR A 573 -13.06 -7.14 -16.28
N TYR A 574 -12.37 -6.53 -15.32
CA TYR A 574 -10.90 -6.55 -15.24
C TYR A 574 -10.47 -6.80 -13.80
N PHE A 575 -9.72 -7.85 -13.58
CA PHE A 575 -9.24 -8.26 -12.27
C PHE A 575 -7.80 -7.80 -12.05
N THR A 576 -7.57 -7.13 -10.94
CA THR A 576 -6.26 -6.64 -10.50
C THR A 576 -6.16 -6.74 -8.98
N GLN A 577 -5.20 -6.08 -8.38
CA GLN A 577 -5.07 -5.93 -6.94
C GLN A 577 -5.02 -4.44 -6.59
N TYR A 578 -5.40 -4.10 -5.37
CA TYR A 578 -5.64 -2.72 -4.98
C TYR A 578 -4.41 -1.80 -5.11
N ILE A 579 -3.25 -2.22 -4.59
CA ILE A 579 -2.01 -1.44 -4.70
C ILE A 579 -1.49 -1.43 -6.13
N GLN A 580 -1.56 -2.59 -6.81
CA GLN A 580 -1.15 -2.72 -8.21
C GLN A 580 -1.93 -1.76 -9.11
N ASP A 581 -3.24 -1.70 -8.94
CA ASP A 581 -4.13 -0.82 -9.69
C ASP A 581 -3.80 0.67 -9.52
N ASN A 582 -3.36 1.07 -8.34
CA ASN A 582 -2.94 2.44 -8.05
C ASN A 582 -1.53 2.80 -8.58
N VAL A 583 -0.73 1.83 -9.00
CA VAL A 583 0.64 2.02 -9.48
C VAL A 583 0.72 1.97 -11.01
N GLU A 584 -0.15 1.21 -11.67
CA GLU A 584 -0.28 1.12 -13.12
C GLU A 584 -1.04 2.34 -13.70
#